data_02956563074e521b35d996aa27288795
#
_entry.id   02956563074e521b35d996aa27288795
#
_cell.length_a   1.000
_cell.length_b   1.000
_cell.length_c   1.000
_cell.angle_alpha   90.00
_cell.angle_beta   90.00
_cell.angle_gamma   90.00
#
_symmetry.space_group_name_H-M   'P 1'
#
loop_
_entity.id
_entity.type
_entity.pdbx_description
1 polymer ?
#
loop_
_entity_poly.entity_id
_entity_poly.type
_entity_poly.pdbx_seq_one_letter_code
_entity_poly.pdbx_strand_id
1 'polypeptide(L)'
;MTTTPLPDAAPDNWVDRFAPEALRPWLKLGRFDRPAGIWLLLLPGWQGIALAGAMDGHWPNPWLLVAFALGAALMRAAGCAYNDIVDRDIDAKVARTAQRPVASGRISVRQAWGFLAACSLAAFAILLTLGLVAILLGVASLGLIAAYPFMKRITWWPQAWLGLTFNWGALLGYAAATAWLAWPAVLLYAAGVFWTLGYDTIYAVQDLEDDALAGVKSSARRLGRAAPIGVMVFYLISILLVFTAGALAHLGPLFALLAALYAIHLISQPLRLKLDDPHRALKLFKSNRDAGLILFAALVAGLWGAPSVLFGLPL
;
A
#
# COMPACT_ATOMS: atom_id res chain seq x y z
N MET A 1 28.71 17.09 -6.59
CA MET A 1 28.74 15.88 -5.75
C MET A 1 27.68 14.93 -6.25
N THR A 2 28.08 13.83 -6.89
CA THR A 2 27.16 12.79 -7.37
C THR A 2 26.57 12.08 -6.14
N THR A 3 25.30 12.34 -5.87
CA THR A 3 24.58 11.62 -4.78
C THR A 3 24.40 10.18 -5.20
N THR A 4 25.06 9.25 -4.52
CA THR A 4 24.85 7.82 -4.71
C THR A 4 23.35 7.53 -4.61
N PRO A 5 22.72 6.88 -5.61
CA PRO A 5 21.30 6.54 -5.53
C PRO A 5 21.05 5.66 -4.31
N LEU A 6 19.93 5.89 -3.61
CA LEU A 6 19.49 4.97 -2.57
C LEU A 6 19.17 3.61 -3.23
N PRO A 7 19.51 2.47 -2.63
CA PRO A 7 19.45 1.14 -3.26
C PRO A 7 18.12 0.77 -3.92
N ASP A 8 17.00 1.26 -3.39
CA ASP A 8 15.66 0.99 -3.92
C ASP A 8 15.19 2.01 -4.99
N ALA A 9 15.93 3.12 -5.16
CA ALA A 9 15.62 4.12 -6.16
C ALA A 9 16.27 3.71 -7.49
N ALA A 10 15.55 3.90 -8.61
CA ALA A 10 16.17 3.76 -9.91
C ALA A 10 17.32 4.78 -10.04
N PRO A 11 18.45 4.41 -10.69
CA PRO A 11 19.56 5.33 -10.91
C PRO A 11 19.13 6.64 -11.58
N ASP A 12 18.12 6.58 -12.47
CA ASP A 12 17.58 7.70 -13.24
C ASP A 12 16.20 8.12 -12.74
N ASN A 13 15.98 8.16 -11.40
CA ASN A 13 14.69 8.60 -10.88
C ASN A 13 14.44 10.10 -11.18
N TRP A 14 13.16 10.46 -11.32
CA TRP A 14 12.77 11.81 -11.71
C TRP A 14 13.20 12.91 -10.71
N VAL A 15 13.34 12.58 -9.40
CA VAL A 15 13.76 13.53 -8.37
C VAL A 15 15.21 13.95 -8.60
N ASP A 16 16.10 13.00 -8.89
CA ASP A 16 17.51 13.31 -9.13
C ASP A 16 17.71 13.99 -10.49
N ARG A 17 16.84 13.68 -11.48
CA ARG A 17 16.96 14.21 -12.84
C ARG A 17 16.37 15.62 -13.01
N PHE A 18 15.23 15.89 -12.42
CA PHE A 18 14.44 17.09 -12.73
C PHE A 18 14.18 18.00 -11.53
N ALA A 19 14.24 17.50 -10.28
CA ALA A 19 13.91 18.32 -9.13
C ALA A 19 15.02 19.32 -8.81
N PRO A 20 14.68 20.56 -8.39
CA PRO A 20 15.64 21.52 -7.86
C PRO A 20 16.42 20.94 -6.68
N GLU A 21 17.72 21.24 -6.58
CA GLU A 21 18.59 20.66 -5.53
C GLU A 21 18.07 20.88 -4.11
N ALA A 22 17.50 22.04 -3.82
CA ALA A 22 16.93 22.37 -2.52
C ALA A 22 15.73 21.49 -2.13
N LEU A 23 14.98 20.98 -3.13
CA LEU A 23 13.80 20.13 -2.90
C LEU A 23 14.12 18.64 -2.86
N ARG A 24 15.25 18.20 -3.43
CA ARG A 24 15.64 16.78 -3.51
C ARG A 24 15.62 16.06 -2.15
N PRO A 25 16.20 16.62 -1.06
CA PRO A 25 16.14 15.95 0.24
C PRO A 25 14.72 15.74 0.75
N TRP A 26 13.81 16.70 0.54
CA TRP A 26 12.42 16.64 0.95
C TRP A 26 11.61 15.61 0.15
N LEU A 27 11.79 15.59 -1.16
CA LEU A 27 11.17 14.61 -2.05
C LEU A 27 11.68 13.20 -1.76
N LYS A 28 12.96 13.04 -1.41
CA LYS A 28 13.53 11.75 -0.97
C LYS A 28 13.03 11.35 0.42
N LEU A 29 12.82 12.29 1.35
CA LEU A 29 12.19 12.02 2.64
C LEU A 29 10.78 11.46 2.46
N GLY A 30 9.98 12.04 1.55
CA GLY A 30 8.64 11.56 1.19
C GLY A 30 8.61 10.34 0.27
N ARG A 31 9.77 9.79 -0.14
CA ARG A 31 9.88 8.64 -1.07
C ARG A 31 9.27 8.87 -2.45
N PHE A 32 9.23 10.11 -2.94
CA PHE A 32 8.75 10.44 -4.29
C PHE A 32 9.70 9.95 -5.39
N ASP A 33 10.96 9.69 -5.05
CA ASP A 33 11.97 9.08 -5.91
C ASP A 33 11.70 7.59 -6.23
N ARG A 34 10.79 6.96 -5.45
CA ARG A 34 10.41 5.54 -5.57
C ARG A 34 8.91 5.35 -5.31
N PRO A 35 8.04 5.68 -6.28
CA PRO A 35 6.60 5.82 -6.06
C PRO A 35 5.83 4.51 -5.83
N ALA A 36 6.49 3.34 -5.90
CA ALA A 36 5.82 2.05 -5.69
C ALA A 36 5.00 2.01 -4.39
N GLY A 37 5.57 2.53 -3.27
CA GLY A 37 4.85 2.57 -2.00
C GLY A 37 3.66 3.54 -1.98
N ILE A 38 3.68 4.60 -2.80
CA ILE A 38 2.52 5.51 -2.96
C ILE A 38 1.39 4.76 -3.66
N TRP A 39 1.69 4.04 -4.75
CA TRP A 39 0.71 3.23 -5.47
C TRP A 39 0.09 2.15 -4.57
N LEU A 40 0.90 1.43 -3.80
CA LEU A 40 0.42 0.36 -2.92
C LEU A 40 -0.45 0.88 -1.77
N LEU A 41 -0.27 2.13 -1.34
CA LEU A 41 -1.14 2.79 -0.36
C LEU A 41 -2.42 3.36 -0.99
N LEU A 42 -2.33 3.88 -2.23
CA LEU A 42 -3.43 4.50 -2.96
C LEU A 42 -4.47 3.48 -3.45
N LEU A 43 -3.97 2.38 -4.05
CA LEU A 43 -4.81 1.42 -4.77
C LEU A 43 -5.94 0.82 -3.92
N PRO A 44 -5.76 0.44 -2.65
CA PRO A 44 -6.87 0.00 -1.81
C PRO A 44 -7.98 1.04 -1.68
N GLY A 45 -7.63 2.32 -1.56
CA GLY A 45 -8.62 3.41 -1.52
C GLY A 45 -9.43 3.51 -2.82
N TRP A 46 -8.75 3.49 -3.96
CA TRP A 46 -9.41 3.46 -5.26
C TRP A 46 -10.28 2.21 -5.45
N GLN A 47 -9.84 1.07 -4.97
CA GLN A 47 -10.60 -0.18 -5.01
C GLN A 47 -11.87 -0.10 -4.16
N GLY A 48 -11.82 0.51 -2.97
CA GLY A 48 -13.00 0.76 -2.15
C GLY A 48 -14.01 1.68 -2.83
N ILE A 49 -13.54 2.77 -3.45
CA ILE A 49 -14.39 3.70 -4.22
C ILE A 49 -15.01 3.00 -5.44
N ALA A 50 -14.22 2.18 -6.16
CA ALA A 50 -14.71 1.44 -7.32
C ALA A 50 -15.76 0.39 -6.93
N LEU A 51 -15.54 -0.33 -5.81
CA LEU A 51 -16.52 -1.29 -5.29
C LEU A 51 -17.84 -0.61 -4.95
N ALA A 52 -17.79 0.55 -4.26
CA ALA A 52 -18.98 1.34 -3.94
C ALA A 52 -19.73 1.75 -5.21
N GLY A 53 -19.01 2.34 -6.18
CA GLY A 53 -19.62 2.74 -7.44
C GLY A 53 -20.24 1.57 -8.20
N ALA A 54 -19.57 0.42 -8.26
CA ALA A 54 -20.08 -0.76 -8.96
C ALA A 54 -21.33 -1.35 -8.28
N MET A 55 -21.42 -1.32 -6.95
CA MET A 55 -22.60 -1.76 -6.19
C MET A 55 -23.79 -0.82 -6.41
N ASP A 56 -23.54 0.47 -6.56
CA ASP A 56 -24.59 1.48 -6.76
C ASP A 56 -24.93 1.74 -8.25
N GLY A 57 -24.29 1.01 -9.16
CA GLY A 57 -24.52 1.16 -10.61
C GLY A 57 -23.89 2.41 -11.23
N HIS A 58 -22.85 2.98 -10.61
CA HIS A 58 -22.21 4.21 -11.03
C HIS A 58 -20.70 4.06 -11.23
N TRP A 59 -20.14 4.93 -12.08
CA TRP A 59 -18.70 5.06 -12.20
C TRP A 59 -18.08 5.58 -10.89
N PRO A 60 -16.83 5.19 -10.57
CA PRO A 60 -16.11 5.75 -9.42
C PRO A 60 -16.10 7.28 -9.49
N ASN A 61 -16.41 7.95 -8.38
CA ASN A 61 -16.41 9.40 -8.31
C ASN A 61 -15.00 9.98 -8.58
N PRO A 62 -14.78 10.77 -9.65
CA PRO A 62 -13.46 11.29 -10.00
C PRO A 62 -12.84 12.17 -8.91
N TRP A 63 -13.65 12.94 -8.18
CA TRP A 63 -13.18 13.76 -7.07
C TRP A 63 -12.58 12.89 -5.96
N LEU A 64 -13.28 11.81 -5.60
CA LEU A 64 -12.76 10.89 -4.59
C LEU A 64 -11.44 10.24 -5.05
N LEU A 65 -11.32 9.85 -6.32
CA LEU A 65 -10.08 9.28 -6.85
C LEU A 65 -8.91 10.28 -6.72
N VAL A 66 -9.13 11.57 -7.06
CA VAL A 66 -8.11 12.62 -6.92
C VAL A 66 -7.79 12.89 -5.44
N ALA A 67 -8.80 13.02 -4.58
CA ALA A 67 -8.63 13.25 -3.16
C ALA A 67 -7.81 12.14 -2.50
N PHE A 68 -8.08 10.86 -2.85
CA PHE A 68 -7.31 9.72 -2.36
C PHE A 68 -5.89 9.69 -2.91
N ALA A 69 -5.67 10.07 -4.17
CA ALA A 69 -4.32 10.14 -4.74
C ALA A 69 -3.45 11.17 -4.00
N LEU A 70 -3.99 12.37 -3.75
CA LEU A 70 -3.32 13.41 -2.98
C LEU A 70 -3.12 12.98 -1.52
N GLY A 71 -4.17 12.45 -0.87
CA GLY A 71 -4.12 11.96 0.50
C GLY A 71 -3.09 10.85 0.70
N ALA A 72 -3.05 9.86 -0.21
CA ALA A 72 -2.09 8.77 -0.16
C ALA A 72 -0.65 9.26 -0.34
N ALA A 73 -0.40 10.19 -1.27
CA ALA A 73 0.93 10.77 -1.46
C ALA A 73 1.40 11.53 -0.20
N LEU A 74 0.54 12.35 0.39
CA LEU A 74 0.83 13.11 1.61
C LEU A 74 1.04 12.20 2.82
N MET A 75 0.15 11.23 3.05
CA MET A 75 0.25 10.30 4.17
C MET A 75 1.43 9.33 4.01
N ARG A 76 1.76 8.92 2.79
CA ARG A 76 2.99 8.16 2.53
C ARG A 76 4.23 8.98 2.88
N ALA A 77 4.27 10.25 2.50
CA ALA A 77 5.38 11.16 2.81
C ALA A 77 5.51 11.38 4.33
N ALA A 78 4.41 11.61 5.03
CA ALA A 78 4.38 11.74 6.50
C ALA A 78 4.84 10.45 7.19
N GLY A 79 4.34 9.29 6.77
CA GLY A 79 4.71 7.98 7.33
C GLY A 79 6.18 7.65 7.10
N CYS A 80 6.75 7.99 5.95
CA CYS A 80 8.18 7.83 5.68
C CYS A 80 9.04 8.73 6.55
N ALA A 81 8.64 10.00 6.73
CA ALA A 81 9.33 10.93 7.63
C ALA A 81 9.30 10.42 9.08
N TYR A 82 8.13 9.95 9.55
CA TYR A 82 8.00 9.36 10.88
C TYR A 82 8.94 8.16 11.07
N ASN A 83 8.96 7.25 10.10
CA ASN A 83 9.83 6.08 10.15
C ASN A 83 11.32 6.45 10.17
N ASP A 84 11.73 7.42 9.34
CA ASP A 84 13.12 7.93 9.30
C ASP A 84 13.52 8.62 10.62
N ILE A 85 12.58 9.28 11.32
CA ILE A 85 12.82 9.88 12.64
C ILE A 85 13.01 8.78 13.70
N VAL A 86 12.11 7.80 13.76
CA VAL A 86 12.13 6.71 14.76
C VAL A 86 13.33 5.80 14.59
N ASP A 87 13.71 5.52 13.34
CA ASP A 87 14.80 4.60 13.00
C ASP A 87 16.15 5.28 12.78
N ARG A 88 16.27 6.60 12.97
CA ARG A 88 17.44 7.41 12.65
C ARG A 88 18.78 6.78 13.06
N ASP A 89 18.87 6.31 14.33
CA ASP A 89 20.11 5.80 14.89
C ASP A 89 20.45 4.39 14.38
N ILE A 90 19.44 3.62 13.96
CA ILE A 90 19.59 2.31 13.31
C ILE A 90 19.99 2.53 11.85
N ASP A 91 19.28 3.41 11.14
CA ASP A 91 19.54 3.72 9.75
C ASP A 91 20.95 4.25 9.49
N ALA A 92 21.49 5.02 10.42
CA ALA A 92 22.86 5.53 10.32
C ALA A 92 23.94 4.43 10.35
N LYS A 93 23.63 3.25 10.90
CA LYS A 93 24.55 2.11 11.04
C LYS A 93 24.46 1.12 9.88
N VAL A 94 23.43 1.20 9.04
CA VAL A 94 23.20 0.28 7.92
C VAL A 94 23.55 0.99 6.61
N ALA A 95 24.49 0.42 5.86
CA ALA A 95 25.02 1.03 4.63
C ALA A 95 23.94 1.45 3.65
N ARG A 96 22.87 0.67 3.49
CA ARG A 96 21.74 0.92 2.61
C ARG A 96 20.90 2.13 3.04
N THR A 97 20.78 2.41 4.33
CA THR A 97 19.91 3.45 4.88
C THR A 97 20.64 4.67 5.41
N ALA A 98 21.97 4.61 5.58
CA ALA A 98 22.80 5.70 6.10
C ALA A 98 22.67 7.00 5.27
N GLN A 99 22.33 6.90 3.97
CA GLN A 99 22.13 8.05 3.08
C GLN A 99 20.72 8.65 3.13
N ARG A 100 19.81 8.11 3.97
CA ARG A 100 18.47 8.70 4.17
C ARG A 100 18.61 10.13 4.70
N PRO A 101 17.71 11.06 4.32
CA PRO A 101 17.85 12.48 4.65
C PRO A 101 18.00 12.78 6.13
N VAL A 102 17.30 12.08 7.02
CA VAL A 102 17.41 12.28 8.48
C VAL A 102 18.66 11.60 9.05
N ALA A 103 18.93 10.35 8.67
CA ALA A 103 20.10 9.59 9.14
C ALA A 103 21.42 10.26 8.73
N SER A 104 21.49 10.82 7.51
CA SER A 104 22.67 11.55 6.99
C SER A 104 22.80 12.98 7.49
N GLY A 105 21.82 13.49 8.27
CA GLY A 105 21.82 14.87 8.77
C GLY A 105 21.47 15.95 7.72
N ARG A 106 21.09 15.57 6.48
CA ARG A 106 20.68 16.54 5.44
C ARG A 106 19.38 17.27 5.79
N ILE A 107 18.50 16.61 6.55
CA ILE A 107 17.30 17.17 7.16
C ILE A 107 17.39 16.90 8.65
N SER A 108 17.27 17.95 9.47
CA SER A 108 17.27 17.80 10.93
C SER A 108 15.97 17.12 11.39
N VAL A 109 16.00 16.47 12.56
CA VAL A 109 14.82 15.85 13.17
C VAL A 109 13.68 16.85 13.34
N ARG A 110 13.99 18.09 13.75
CA ARG A 110 12.98 19.17 13.89
C ARG A 110 12.31 19.52 12.55
N GLN A 111 13.09 19.61 11.51
CA GLN A 111 12.58 19.85 10.14
C GLN A 111 11.74 18.67 9.64
N ALA A 112 12.16 17.42 9.91
CA ALA A 112 11.41 16.23 9.55
C ALA A 112 10.05 16.17 10.27
N TRP A 113 9.98 16.57 11.55
CA TRP A 113 8.71 16.74 12.27
C TRP A 113 7.82 17.81 11.64
N GLY A 114 8.39 18.95 11.24
CA GLY A 114 7.66 20.01 10.53
C GLY A 114 7.08 19.52 9.19
N PHE A 115 7.86 18.77 8.42
CA PHE A 115 7.41 18.15 7.16
C PHE A 115 6.27 17.14 7.40
N LEU A 116 6.43 16.26 8.39
CA LEU A 116 5.39 15.32 8.79
C LEU A 116 4.09 16.05 9.15
N ALA A 117 4.18 17.06 9.99
CA ALA A 117 3.01 17.84 10.42
C ALA A 117 2.33 18.53 9.23
N ALA A 118 3.10 19.14 8.32
CA ALA A 118 2.55 19.81 7.13
C ALA A 118 1.81 18.81 6.22
N CYS A 119 2.43 17.65 5.92
CA CYS A 119 1.80 16.61 5.11
C CYS A 119 0.54 16.05 5.80
N SER A 120 0.58 15.80 7.10
CA SER A 120 -0.55 15.26 7.87
C SER A 120 -1.71 16.25 7.94
N LEU A 121 -1.44 17.54 8.18
CA LEU A 121 -2.48 18.59 8.21
C LEU A 121 -3.12 18.77 6.83
N ALA A 122 -2.33 18.75 5.75
CA ALA A 122 -2.86 18.83 4.39
C ALA A 122 -3.74 17.61 4.06
N ALA A 123 -3.30 16.40 4.43
CA ALA A 123 -4.11 15.19 4.27
C ALA A 123 -5.38 15.21 5.14
N PHE A 124 -5.29 15.75 6.36
CA PHE A 124 -6.45 15.93 7.24
C PHE A 124 -7.47 16.92 6.67
N ALA A 125 -7.00 18.02 6.07
CA ALA A 125 -7.89 18.95 5.39
C ALA A 125 -8.67 18.28 4.23
N ILE A 126 -8.03 17.40 3.46
CA ILE A 126 -8.71 16.58 2.46
C ILE A 126 -9.71 15.63 3.14
N LEU A 127 -9.31 14.94 4.20
CA LEU A 127 -10.16 13.99 4.92
C LEU A 127 -11.46 14.64 5.42
N LEU A 128 -11.40 15.91 5.88
CA LEU A 128 -12.58 16.64 6.36
C LEU A 128 -13.65 16.85 5.26
N THR A 129 -13.29 16.68 3.98
CA THR A 129 -14.25 16.79 2.86
C THR A 129 -14.96 15.47 2.53
N LEU A 130 -14.59 14.34 3.17
CA LEU A 130 -14.99 12.98 2.77
C LEU A 130 -16.20 12.42 3.57
N GLY A 131 -16.83 13.22 4.43
CA GLY A 131 -17.96 12.79 5.25
C GLY A 131 -17.56 12.12 6.57
N LEU A 132 -18.52 12.09 7.52
CA LEU A 132 -18.25 11.73 8.93
C LEU A 132 -17.66 10.31 9.10
N VAL A 133 -18.22 9.31 8.44
CA VAL A 133 -17.74 7.92 8.58
C VAL A 133 -16.32 7.78 8.08
N ALA A 134 -15.98 8.41 6.94
CA ALA A 134 -14.61 8.44 6.43
C ALA A 134 -13.67 9.19 7.38
N ILE A 135 -14.10 10.31 8.00
CA ILE A 135 -13.31 11.05 9.00
C ILE A 135 -13.00 10.14 10.19
N LEU A 136 -14.00 9.47 10.76
CA LEU A 136 -13.82 8.57 11.89
C LEU A 136 -12.86 7.42 11.57
N LEU A 137 -12.99 6.81 10.39
CA LEU A 137 -12.07 5.77 9.90
C LEU A 137 -10.65 6.33 9.71
N GLY A 138 -10.51 7.53 9.13
CA GLY A 138 -9.22 8.19 8.95
C GLY A 138 -8.52 8.46 10.27
N VAL A 139 -9.24 8.97 11.27
CA VAL A 139 -8.70 9.18 12.63
C VAL A 139 -8.33 7.86 13.29
N ALA A 140 -9.16 6.82 13.18
CA ALA A 140 -8.88 5.50 13.74
C ALA A 140 -7.60 4.87 13.14
N SER A 141 -7.28 5.13 11.85
CA SER A 141 -6.06 4.64 11.21
C SER A 141 -4.77 5.14 11.84
N LEU A 142 -4.80 6.29 12.53
CA LEU A 142 -3.61 6.88 13.16
C LEU A 142 -3.00 5.95 14.22
N GLY A 143 -3.82 5.15 14.92
CA GLY A 143 -3.34 4.14 15.87
C GLY A 143 -2.50 3.06 15.19
N LEU A 144 -2.93 2.59 14.02
CA LEU A 144 -2.19 1.61 13.22
C LEU A 144 -0.86 2.19 12.69
N ILE A 145 -0.92 3.44 12.19
CA ILE A 145 0.25 4.16 11.65
C ILE A 145 1.29 4.39 12.74
N ALA A 146 0.87 4.86 13.93
CA ALA A 146 1.77 5.15 15.05
C ALA A 146 2.49 3.89 15.56
N ALA A 147 1.80 2.73 15.59
CA ALA A 147 2.37 1.49 16.06
C ALA A 147 3.31 0.80 15.03
N TYR A 148 3.13 1.07 13.74
CA TYR A 148 3.83 0.37 12.65
C TYR A 148 5.37 0.29 12.81
N PRO A 149 6.12 1.38 13.08
CA PRO A 149 7.58 1.33 13.15
C PRO A 149 8.12 0.38 14.23
N PHE A 150 7.32 0.12 15.27
CA PHE A 150 7.72 -0.74 16.38
C PHE A 150 7.49 -2.23 16.11
N MET A 151 6.63 -2.56 15.14
CA MET A 151 6.21 -3.95 14.89
C MET A 151 7.37 -4.87 14.51
N LYS A 152 8.35 -4.39 13.74
CA LYS A 152 9.56 -5.16 13.38
C LYS A 152 10.44 -5.56 14.58
N ARG A 153 10.24 -4.92 15.73
CA ARG A 153 10.93 -5.24 16.98
C ARG A 153 10.13 -6.23 17.85
N ILE A 154 8.80 -6.21 17.72
CA ILE A 154 7.88 -6.96 18.57
C ILE A 154 7.51 -8.31 17.94
N THR A 155 7.12 -8.34 16.67
CA THR A 155 6.55 -9.51 16.00
C THR A 155 7.39 -9.98 14.81
N TRP A 156 7.26 -11.28 14.46
CA TRP A 156 7.78 -11.85 13.22
C TRP A 156 6.91 -11.52 12.00
N TRP A 157 5.76 -10.86 12.20
CA TRP A 157 4.77 -10.54 11.18
C TRP A 157 4.51 -9.03 11.05
N PRO A 158 5.56 -8.16 10.96
CA PRO A 158 5.36 -6.72 10.74
C PRO A 158 4.63 -6.46 9.42
N GLN A 159 4.74 -7.36 8.43
CA GLN A 159 4.05 -7.32 7.15
C GLN A 159 2.51 -7.42 7.32
N ALA A 160 2.01 -8.15 8.31
CA ALA A 160 0.59 -8.18 8.62
C ALA A 160 0.10 -6.82 9.13
N TRP A 161 0.89 -6.19 10.00
CA TRP A 161 0.56 -4.84 10.48
C TRP A 161 0.60 -3.80 9.36
N LEU A 162 1.58 -3.91 8.44
CA LEU A 162 1.60 -3.10 7.23
C LEU A 162 0.34 -3.32 6.39
N GLY A 163 -0.09 -4.57 6.27
CA GLY A 163 -1.32 -4.95 5.59
C GLY A 163 -2.55 -4.28 6.17
N LEU A 164 -2.71 -4.31 7.49
CA LEU A 164 -3.79 -3.61 8.20
C LEU A 164 -3.75 -2.10 7.91
N THR A 165 -2.56 -1.49 7.94
CA THR A 165 -2.39 -0.05 7.78
C THR A 165 -2.62 0.40 6.32
N PHE A 166 -1.99 -0.28 5.35
CA PHE A 166 -2.03 0.14 3.94
C PHE A 166 -3.40 -0.08 3.31
N ASN A 167 -4.05 -1.17 3.64
CA ASN A 167 -5.35 -1.50 3.03
C ASN A 167 -6.53 -0.84 3.74
N TRP A 168 -6.30 -0.12 4.85
CA TRP A 168 -7.35 0.67 5.53
C TRP A 168 -8.05 1.63 4.57
N GLY A 169 -7.32 2.06 3.52
CA GLY A 169 -7.86 2.84 2.43
C GLY A 169 -9.07 2.22 1.74
N ALA A 170 -9.21 0.88 1.69
CA ALA A 170 -10.36 0.21 1.09
C ALA A 170 -11.66 0.51 1.87
N LEU A 171 -11.61 0.44 3.20
CA LEU A 171 -12.74 0.80 4.07
C LEU A 171 -13.05 2.28 3.96
N LEU A 172 -12.01 3.12 4.02
CA LEU A 172 -12.16 4.57 3.98
C LEU A 172 -12.69 5.05 2.62
N GLY A 173 -12.21 4.48 1.51
CA GLY A 173 -12.68 4.80 0.16
C GLY A 173 -14.13 4.40 -0.08
N TYR A 174 -14.52 3.21 0.38
CA TYR A 174 -15.90 2.76 0.36
C TYR A 174 -16.81 3.69 1.17
N ALA A 175 -16.41 3.97 2.42
CA ALA A 175 -17.18 4.85 3.32
C ALA A 175 -17.28 6.30 2.82
N ALA A 176 -16.24 6.82 2.15
CA ALA A 176 -16.28 8.15 1.54
C ALA A 176 -17.29 8.24 0.39
N ALA A 177 -17.53 7.12 -0.32
CA ALA A 177 -18.49 7.06 -1.41
C ALA A 177 -19.93 6.83 -0.94
N THR A 178 -20.13 6.07 0.16
CA THR A 178 -21.45 5.56 0.58
C THR A 178 -21.94 6.07 1.94
N ALA A 179 -21.06 6.68 2.74
CA ALA A 179 -21.28 7.09 4.13
C ALA A 179 -21.56 5.93 5.13
N TRP A 180 -21.28 4.68 4.75
CA TRP A 180 -21.41 3.49 5.59
C TRP A 180 -20.40 2.41 5.23
N LEU A 181 -20.45 1.23 5.84
CA LEU A 181 -19.61 0.08 5.51
C LEU A 181 -20.48 -1.14 5.21
N ALA A 182 -20.14 -1.86 4.12
CA ALA A 182 -20.75 -3.13 3.74
C ALA A 182 -19.75 -4.29 3.86
N TRP A 183 -20.25 -5.51 4.01
CA TRP A 183 -19.44 -6.71 4.08
C TRP A 183 -18.48 -6.89 2.88
N PRO A 184 -18.87 -6.60 1.62
CA PRO A 184 -17.93 -6.65 0.50
C PRO A 184 -16.70 -5.76 0.70
N ALA A 185 -16.85 -4.57 1.28
CA ALA A 185 -15.72 -3.68 1.58
C ALA A 185 -14.81 -4.24 2.67
N VAL A 186 -15.38 -4.89 3.70
CA VAL A 186 -14.60 -5.55 4.76
C VAL A 186 -13.81 -6.73 4.20
N LEU A 187 -14.41 -7.52 3.31
CA LEU A 187 -13.73 -8.63 2.65
C LEU A 187 -12.63 -8.15 1.70
N LEU A 188 -12.87 -7.06 0.97
CA LEU A 188 -11.86 -6.43 0.12
C LEU A 188 -10.68 -5.90 0.95
N TYR A 189 -10.95 -5.29 2.09
CA TYR A 189 -9.92 -4.89 3.06
C TYR A 189 -9.10 -6.10 3.53
N ALA A 190 -9.77 -7.17 3.98
CA ALA A 190 -9.10 -8.40 4.41
C ALA A 190 -8.26 -9.03 3.28
N ALA A 191 -8.79 -9.04 2.04
CA ALA A 191 -8.04 -9.48 0.86
C ALA A 191 -6.76 -8.67 0.67
N GLY A 192 -6.83 -7.36 0.82
CA GLY A 192 -5.69 -6.45 0.77
C GLY A 192 -4.64 -6.76 1.84
N VAL A 193 -5.05 -7.09 3.06
CA VAL A 193 -4.12 -7.48 4.13
C VAL A 193 -3.29 -8.71 3.71
N PHE A 194 -3.93 -9.75 3.17
CA PHE A 194 -3.21 -10.93 2.69
C PHE A 194 -2.39 -10.66 1.43
N TRP A 195 -2.86 -9.79 0.53
CA TRP A 195 -2.06 -9.31 -0.60
C TRP A 195 -0.78 -8.61 -0.12
N THR A 196 -0.89 -7.73 0.88
CA THR A 196 0.27 -7.05 1.48
C THR A 196 1.23 -8.01 2.15
N LEU A 197 0.70 -8.98 2.92
CA LEU A 197 1.53 -10.06 3.49
C LEU A 197 2.36 -10.76 2.42
N GLY A 198 1.78 -11.04 1.26
CA GLY A 198 2.47 -11.67 0.15
C GLY A 198 3.57 -10.77 -0.43
N TYR A 199 3.22 -9.58 -0.92
CA TYR A 199 4.19 -8.75 -1.62
C TYR A 199 5.27 -8.17 -0.70
N ASP A 200 4.96 -7.90 0.57
CA ASP A 200 5.94 -7.37 1.50
C ASP A 200 6.85 -8.47 2.06
N THR A 201 6.38 -9.73 2.09
CA THR A 201 7.26 -10.89 2.29
C THR A 201 8.25 -11.04 1.13
N ILE A 202 7.81 -10.85 -0.14
CA ILE A 202 8.71 -10.82 -1.31
C ILE A 202 9.71 -9.68 -1.18
N TYR A 203 9.26 -8.48 -0.75
CA TYR A 203 10.16 -7.35 -0.53
C TYR A 203 11.21 -7.65 0.53
N ALA A 204 10.82 -8.26 1.64
CA ALA A 204 11.72 -8.60 2.75
C ALA A 204 12.79 -9.66 2.38
N VAL A 205 12.65 -10.37 1.26
CA VAL A 205 13.69 -11.29 0.76
C VAL A 205 14.97 -10.52 0.39
N GLN A 206 14.88 -9.25 0.00
CA GLN A 206 16.05 -8.44 -0.34
C GLN A 206 16.95 -8.16 0.87
N ASP A 207 16.36 -8.13 2.05
CA ASP A 207 16.98 -7.66 3.28
C ASP A 207 17.31 -8.81 4.25
N LEU A 208 17.20 -10.08 3.82
CA LEU A 208 17.35 -11.26 4.69
C LEU A 208 18.65 -11.27 5.51
N GLU A 209 19.78 -10.90 4.87
CA GLU A 209 21.09 -10.88 5.52
C GLU A 209 21.24 -9.66 6.43
N ASP A 210 20.88 -8.47 5.96
CA ASP A 210 20.96 -7.22 6.73
C ASP A 210 20.02 -7.25 7.94
N ASP A 211 18.77 -7.73 7.76
CA ASP A 211 17.80 -7.92 8.83
C ASP A 211 18.29 -8.93 9.88
N ALA A 212 19.01 -9.97 9.45
CA ALA A 212 19.58 -10.95 10.37
C ALA A 212 20.68 -10.33 11.25
N LEU A 213 21.56 -9.54 10.65
CA LEU A 213 22.64 -8.84 11.36
C LEU A 213 22.08 -7.75 12.30
N ALA A 214 21.05 -7.05 11.89
CA ALA A 214 20.41 -5.99 12.69
C ALA A 214 19.42 -6.53 13.74
N GLY A 215 19.16 -7.85 13.81
CA GLY A 215 18.18 -8.43 14.73
C GLY A 215 16.72 -8.08 14.41
N VAL A 216 16.42 -7.56 13.21
CA VAL A 216 15.08 -7.18 12.76
C VAL A 216 14.27 -8.43 12.41
N LYS A 217 13.01 -8.47 12.86
CA LYS A 217 12.09 -9.58 12.59
C LYS A 217 11.31 -9.31 11.30
N SER A 218 11.16 -10.35 10.44
CA SER A 218 10.33 -10.28 9.23
C SER A 218 9.71 -11.64 8.91
N SER A 219 8.60 -11.63 8.14
CA SER A 219 7.94 -12.86 7.66
C SER A 219 8.87 -13.69 6.78
N ALA A 220 9.69 -13.06 5.94
CA ALA A 220 10.65 -13.75 5.09
C ALA A 220 11.67 -14.52 5.94
N ARG A 221 12.22 -13.93 7.01
CA ARG A 221 13.09 -14.61 7.96
C ARG A 221 12.39 -15.75 8.71
N ARG A 222 11.13 -15.55 9.11
CA ARG A 222 10.33 -16.56 9.82
C ARG A 222 10.03 -17.77 8.95
N LEU A 223 9.71 -17.56 7.69
CA LEU A 223 9.39 -18.61 6.72
C LEU A 223 10.66 -19.29 6.16
N GLY A 224 11.76 -18.56 6.07
CA GLY A 224 13.00 -19.08 5.51
C GLY A 224 12.80 -19.67 4.10
N ARG A 225 13.22 -20.91 3.87
CA ARG A 225 13.07 -21.60 2.57
C ARG A 225 11.60 -21.81 2.13
N ALA A 226 10.66 -21.76 3.07
CA ALA A 226 9.23 -21.87 2.77
C ALA A 226 8.59 -20.53 2.38
N ALA A 227 9.33 -19.43 2.26
CA ALA A 227 8.78 -18.12 1.92
C ALA A 227 7.95 -18.13 0.60
N PRO A 228 8.35 -18.79 -0.50
CA PRO A 228 7.52 -18.88 -1.70
C PRO A 228 6.17 -19.57 -1.44
N ILE A 229 6.16 -20.63 -0.62
CA ILE A 229 4.92 -21.33 -0.25
C ILE A 229 4.04 -20.42 0.62
N GLY A 230 4.62 -19.72 1.59
CA GLY A 230 3.88 -18.77 2.43
C GLY A 230 3.25 -17.66 1.61
N VAL A 231 3.99 -17.07 0.66
CA VAL A 231 3.48 -16.06 -0.27
C VAL A 231 2.33 -16.62 -1.11
N MET A 232 2.46 -17.86 -1.61
CA MET A 232 1.39 -18.53 -2.36
C MET A 232 0.11 -18.65 -1.52
N VAL A 233 0.22 -19.09 -0.27
CA VAL A 233 -0.93 -19.22 0.64
C VAL A 233 -1.58 -17.87 0.88
N PHE A 234 -0.81 -16.82 1.16
CA PHE A 234 -1.35 -15.47 1.36
C PHE A 234 -2.09 -14.97 0.12
N TYR A 235 -1.53 -15.18 -1.06
CA TYR A 235 -2.17 -14.75 -2.31
C TYR A 235 -3.44 -15.56 -2.61
N LEU A 236 -3.46 -16.87 -2.35
CA LEU A 236 -4.68 -17.67 -2.51
C LEU A 236 -5.81 -17.21 -1.58
N ILE A 237 -5.50 -16.87 -0.33
CA ILE A 237 -6.47 -16.29 0.60
C ILE A 237 -6.97 -14.93 0.08
N SER A 238 -6.06 -14.06 -0.38
CA SER A 238 -6.43 -12.76 -0.96
C SER A 238 -7.38 -12.94 -2.16
N ILE A 239 -7.05 -13.83 -3.09
CA ILE A 239 -7.85 -14.12 -4.27
C ILE A 239 -9.25 -14.62 -3.87
N LEU A 240 -9.32 -15.58 -2.95
CA LEU A 240 -10.60 -16.10 -2.46
C LEU A 240 -11.48 -14.97 -1.88
N LEU A 241 -10.90 -14.11 -1.05
CA LEU A 241 -11.61 -12.98 -0.45
C LEU A 241 -12.06 -11.95 -1.49
N VAL A 242 -11.26 -11.68 -2.53
CA VAL A 242 -11.65 -10.80 -3.65
C VAL A 242 -12.86 -11.36 -4.40
N PHE A 243 -12.84 -12.65 -4.76
CA PHE A 243 -13.98 -13.27 -5.45
C PHE A 243 -15.22 -13.32 -4.56
N THR A 244 -15.06 -13.60 -3.28
CA THR A 244 -16.18 -13.58 -2.31
C THR A 244 -16.76 -12.17 -2.17
N ALA A 245 -15.91 -11.15 -2.09
CA ALA A 245 -16.35 -9.74 -2.06
C ALA A 245 -17.15 -9.38 -3.31
N GLY A 246 -16.65 -9.74 -4.49
CA GLY A 246 -17.35 -9.50 -5.76
C GLY A 246 -18.68 -10.24 -5.88
N ALA A 247 -18.74 -11.49 -5.41
CA ALA A 247 -19.98 -12.28 -5.41
C ALA A 247 -21.04 -11.68 -4.47
N LEU A 248 -20.65 -11.26 -3.25
CA LEU A 248 -21.57 -10.60 -2.30
C LEU A 248 -21.96 -9.19 -2.74
N ALA A 249 -21.14 -8.55 -3.55
CA ALA A 249 -21.42 -7.26 -4.17
C ALA A 249 -22.25 -7.41 -5.46
N HIS A 250 -22.60 -8.63 -5.88
CA HIS A 250 -23.32 -8.94 -7.13
C HIS A 250 -22.66 -8.32 -8.37
N LEU A 251 -21.34 -8.28 -8.43
CA LEU A 251 -20.63 -7.71 -9.57
C LEU A 251 -20.80 -8.55 -10.83
N GLY A 252 -20.84 -7.86 -11.97
CA GLY A 252 -21.03 -8.49 -13.29
C GLY A 252 -19.88 -9.41 -13.72
N PRO A 253 -20.07 -10.21 -14.79
CA PRO A 253 -19.11 -11.24 -15.21
C PRO A 253 -17.75 -10.68 -15.64
N LEU A 254 -17.68 -9.42 -16.08
CA LEU A 254 -16.40 -8.77 -16.41
C LEU A 254 -15.49 -8.58 -15.20
N PHE A 255 -16.09 -8.41 -13.99
CA PHE A 255 -15.31 -8.46 -12.76
C PHE A 255 -14.58 -9.79 -12.63
N ALA A 256 -15.30 -10.91 -12.77
CA ALA A 256 -14.71 -12.23 -12.59
C ALA A 256 -13.57 -12.50 -13.59
N LEU A 257 -13.73 -12.07 -14.85
CA LEU A 257 -12.72 -12.20 -15.89
C LEU A 257 -11.43 -11.42 -15.53
N LEU A 258 -11.56 -10.16 -15.16
CA LEU A 258 -10.40 -9.33 -14.82
C LEU A 258 -9.81 -9.71 -13.45
N ALA A 259 -10.62 -10.14 -12.48
CA ALA A 259 -10.14 -10.69 -11.22
C ALA A 259 -9.35 -12.00 -11.43
N ALA A 260 -9.68 -12.79 -12.45
CA ALA A 260 -8.87 -13.95 -12.83
C ALA A 260 -7.47 -13.53 -13.35
N LEU A 261 -7.35 -12.41 -14.08
CA LEU A 261 -6.04 -11.87 -14.48
C LEU A 261 -5.23 -11.40 -13.25
N TYR A 262 -5.89 -10.77 -12.27
CA TYR A 262 -5.26 -10.44 -10.99
C TYR A 262 -4.75 -11.72 -10.30
N ALA A 263 -5.57 -12.77 -10.23
CA ALA A 263 -5.20 -14.05 -9.63
C ALA A 263 -3.99 -14.69 -10.33
N ILE A 264 -3.99 -14.74 -11.67
CA ILE A 264 -2.86 -15.24 -12.47
C ILE A 264 -1.59 -14.44 -12.19
N HIS A 265 -1.70 -13.11 -12.13
CA HIS A 265 -0.56 -12.24 -11.83
C HIS A 265 0.01 -12.56 -10.44
N LEU A 266 -0.83 -12.66 -9.41
CA LEU A 266 -0.38 -12.98 -8.05
C LEU A 266 0.27 -14.38 -7.97
N ILE A 267 -0.37 -15.41 -8.50
CA ILE A 267 0.14 -16.80 -8.48
C ILE A 267 1.49 -16.90 -9.21
N SER A 268 1.69 -16.11 -10.26
CA SER A 268 2.95 -16.11 -11.00
C SER A 268 4.15 -15.63 -10.19
N GLN A 269 3.94 -14.82 -9.15
CA GLN A 269 5.03 -14.21 -8.37
C GLN A 269 5.76 -15.24 -7.49
N PRO A 270 5.10 -16.02 -6.60
CA PRO A 270 5.79 -17.01 -5.78
C PRO A 270 6.43 -18.13 -6.60
N LEU A 271 5.88 -18.48 -7.77
CA LEU A 271 6.48 -19.45 -8.70
C LEU A 271 7.81 -18.95 -9.31
N ARG A 272 7.98 -17.63 -9.39
CA ARG A 272 9.16 -16.97 -9.95
C ARG A 272 10.11 -16.43 -8.86
N LEU A 273 9.71 -16.44 -7.59
CA LEU A 273 10.51 -15.94 -6.49
C LEU A 273 11.71 -16.84 -6.25
N LYS A 274 12.89 -16.23 -6.20
CA LYS A 274 14.16 -16.87 -5.83
C LYS A 274 14.72 -16.14 -4.61
N LEU A 275 15.10 -16.87 -3.58
CA LEU A 275 15.56 -16.30 -2.30
C LEU A 275 17.00 -15.76 -2.39
N ASP A 276 17.75 -16.19 -3.39
CA ASP A 276 19.12 -15.80 -3.71
C ASP A 276 19.19 -14.67 -4.77
N ASP A 277 18.04 -14.13 -5.21
CA ASP A 277 17.98 -13.09 -6.26
C ASP A 277 17.18 -11.84 -5.73
N PRO A 278 17.84 -10.93 -5.00
CA PRO A 278 17.23 -9.70 -4.48
C PRO A 278 16.65 -8.80 -5.58
N HIS A 279 17.29 -8.76 -6.76
CA HIS A 279 16.81 -7.94 -7.88
C HIS A 279 15.49 -8.46 -8.44
N ARG A 280 15.34 -9.78 -8.53
CA ARG A 280 14.08 -10.42 -8.94
C ARG A 280 12.99 -10.16 -7.89
N ALA A 281 13.31 -10.28 -6.59
CA ALA A 281 12.38 -9.98 -5.52
C ALA A 281 11.87 -8.53 -5.61
N LEU A 282 12.77 -7.55 -5.85
CA LEU A 282 12.38 -6.15 -6.05
C LEU A 282 11.47 -5.95 -7.28
N LYS A 283 11.77 -6.64 -8.39
CA LYS A 283 10.95 -6.58 -9.61
C LYS A 283 9.55 -7.13 -9.36
N LEU A 284 9.44 -8.27 -8.68
CA LEU A 284 8.16 -8.88 -8.30
C LEU A 284 7.38 -7.97 -7.34
N PHE A 285 8.02 -7.41 -6.32
CA PHE A 285 7.41 -6.43 -5.44
C PHE A 285 6.82 -5.25 -6.22
N LYS A 286 7.62 -4.62 -7.10
CA LYS A 286 7.16 -3.46 -7.89
C LYS A 286 5.99 -3.79 -8.81
N SER A 287 5.88 -5.03 -9.30
CA SER A 287 4.78 -5.47 -10.16
C SER A 287 3.42 -5.53 -9.44
N ASN A 288 3.39 -5.44 -8.11
CA ASN A 288 2.13 -5.37 -7.37
C ASN A 288 1.35 -4.07 -7.59
N ARG A 289 2.00 -2.99 -8.06
CA ARG A 289 1.27 -1.84 -8.64
C ARG A 289 0.34 -2.30 -9.76
N ASP A 290 0.83 -3.11 -10.67
CA ASP A 290 0.07 -3.57 -11.84
C ASP A 290 -1.04 -4.53 -11.40
N ALA A 291 -0.77 -5.43 -10.44
CA ALA A 291 -1.80 -6.27 -9.82
C ALA A 291 -2.94 -5.44 -9.22
N GLY A 292 -2.60 -4.41 -8.44
CA GLY A 292 -3.59 -3.53 -7.83
C GLY A 292 -4.40 -2.71 -8.83
N LEU A 293 -3.80 -2.30 -9.96
CA LEU A 293 -4.49 -1.64 -11.06
C LEU A 293 -5.43 -2.61 -11.80
N ILE A 294 -5.02 -3.86 -12.00
CA ILE A 294 -5.89 -4.90 -12.57
C ILE A 294 -7.12 -5.11 -11.68
N LEU A 295 -6.93 -5.21 -10.36
CA LEU A 295 -8.05 -5.36 -9.43
C LEU A 295 -8.95 -4.12 -9.42
N PHE A 296 -8.39 -2.92 -9.45
CA PHE A 296 -9.18 -1.69 -9.57
C PHE A 296 -10.03 -1.71 -10.86
N ALA A 297 -9.42 -2.05 -12.01
CA ALA A 297 -10.14 -2.18 -13.27
C ALA A 297 -11.22 -3.27 -13.22
N ALA A 298 -10.96 -4.39 -12.54
CA ALA A 298 -11.94 -5.45 -12.33
C ALA A 298 -13.16 -4.95 -11.57
N LEU A 299 -12.95 -4.21 -10.47
CA LEU A 299 -14.04 -3.65 -9.66
C LEU A 299 -14.86 -2.63 -10.46
N VAL A 300 -14.20 -1.75 -11.23
CA VAL A 300 -14.90 -0.82 -12.14
C VAL A 300 -15.70 -1.58 -13.20
N ALA A 301 -15.11 -2.61 -13.81
CA ALA A 301 -15.78 -3.41 -14.83
C ALA A 301 -16.93 -4.25 -14.26
N GLY A 302 -16.96 -4.49 -12.96
CA GLY A 302 -18.06 -5.15 -12.26
C GLY A 302 -19.41 -4.45 -12.39
N LEU A 303 -19.40 -3.16 -12.78
CA LEU A 303 -20.59 -2.39 -13.12
C LEU A 303 -21.38 -2.99 -14.30
N TRP A 304 -20.67 -3.61 -15.29
CA TRP A 304 -21.33 -4.13 -16.49
C TRP A 304 -21.79 -5.57 -16.30
N GLY A 305 -23.07 -5.79 -16.63
CA GLY A 305 -23.69 -7.10 -16.52
C GLY A 305 -24.04 -7.51 -15.09
N ALA A 306 -23.90 -6.59 -14.13
CA ALA A 306 -24.52 -6.78 -12.81
C ALA A 306 -26.04 -6.95 -13.02
N PRO A 307 -26.69 -7.92 -12.33
CA PRO A 307 -28.15 -7.98 -12.37
C PRO A 307 -28.65 -6.60 -11.92
N SER A 308 -29.50 -5.96 -12.75
CA SER A 308 -30.16 -4.73 -12.38
C SER A 308 -31.00 -5.00 -11.14
N VAL A 309 -30.43 -4.75 -9.97
CA VAL A 309 -31.19 -4.68 -8.72
C VAL A 309 -31.95 -3.36 -8.81
N LEU A 310 -33.07 -3.38 -9.52
CA LEU A 310 -34.07 -2.34 -9.41
C LEU A 310 -34.51 -2.33 -7.95
N PHE A 311 -34.19 -1.24 -7.27
CA PHE A 311 -34.54 -0.99 -5.90
C PHE A 311 -35.97 -1.42 -5.62
N GLY A 312 -36.14 -2.55 -4.92
CA GLY A 312 -37.26 -2.79 -4.06
C GLY A 312 -38.52 -3.40 -4.65
N LEU A 313 -38.50 -4.08 -5.81
CA LEU A 313 -39.63 -4.96 -6.18
C LEU A 313 -39.08 -6.26 -6.80
N PRO A 314 -39.49 -7.46 -6.27
CA PRO A 314 -39.30 -8.72 -6.97
C PRO A 314 -40.21 -8.69 -8.23
N LEU A 315 -39.63 -8.85 -9.42
CA LEU A 315 -40.38 -9.26 -10.60
C LEU A 315 -40.53 -10.78 -10.59
#